data_bbbcf0e259061671593f242044d52b72
#
_entry.id   bbbcf0e259061671593f242044d52b72
#
_cell.length_a   1.000
_cell.length_b   1.000
_cell.length_c   1.000
_cell.angle_alpha   90.00
_cell.angle_beta   90.00
_cell.angle_gamma   90.00
#
_symmetry.space_group_name_H-M   'P 1'
#
loop_
_entity.id
_entity.type
_entity.pdbx_description
1 polymer ?
#
loop_
_entity_poly.entity_id
_entity_poly.type
_entity_poly.pdbx_seq_one_letter_code
_entity_poly.pdbx_strand_id
1 'polypeptide(L)'
;MIDADYRTLADQPNRAMAGLSMGGMQTRIITLANPDVFSHIGIFSGGSISPEDVNNAPGFKEKVKLVFVSYGSLELENRRMSFGGDPKANTEALKEAGINTCFYVSPLTAHEWQSWRRSLHKFAQLLFKD
;
A
#
# COMPACT_ATOMS: atom_id res chain seq x y z
N MET A 1 19.56 6.20 -12.44
CA MET A 1 18.18 6.23 -11.96
C MET A 1 17.21 6.19 -13.15
N ILE A 2 16.09 5.53 -12.98
CA ILE A 2 15.14 5.31 -14.08
C ILE A 2 14.67 6.62 -14.71
N ASP A 3 14.29 7.60 -13.90
CA ASP A 3 13.79 8.89 -14.40
C ASP A 3 14.82 9.66 -15.21
N ALA A 4 16.11 9.49 -14.93
CA ALA A 4 17.19 10.16 -15.66
C ALA A 4 17.57 9.41 -16.95
N ASP A 5 17.42 8.08 -16.96
CA ASP A 5 17.89 7.20 -18.04
C ASP A 5 16.81 6.90 -19.07
N TYR A 6 15.53 7.06 -18.72
CA TYR A 6 14.40 6.72 -19.57
C TYR A 6 13.41 7.88 -19.64
N ARG A 7 12.62 7.89 -20.72
CA ARG A 7 11.56 8.89 -20.87
C ARG A 7 10.38 8.50 -19.98
N THR A 8 10.28 9.12 -18.80
CA THR A 8 9.25 8.84 -17.82
C THR A 8 8.44 10.09 -17.48
N LEU A 9 7.26 9.89 -16.86
CA LEU A 9 6.50 10.97 -16.23
C LEU A 9 7.03 11.14 -14.81
N ALA A 10 8.10 11.92 -14.65
CA ALA A 10 8.89 12.00 -13.43
C ALA A 10 8.31 12.98 -12.41
N ASP A 11 7.03 12.79 -12.06
CA ASP A 11 6.34 13.59 -11.04
C ASP A 11 5.50 12.72 -10.11
N GLN A 12 5.14 13.29 -8.97
CA GLN A 12 4.47 12.57 -7.87
C GLN A 12 3.18 11.86 -8.33
N PRO A 13 2.26 12.48 -9.11
CA PRO A 13 1.03 11.80 -9.51
C PRO A 13 1.23 10.55 -10.37
N ASN A 14 2.41 10.38 -10.93
CA ASN A 14 2.74 9.27 -11.83
C ASN A 14 3.73 8.29 -11.22
N ARG A 15 3.90 8.30 -9.90
CA ARG A 15 4.80 7.37 -9.21
C ARG A 15 4.04 6.48 -8.24
N ALA A 16 4.40 5.20 -8.28
CA ALA A 16 3.87 4.21 -7.36
C ALA A 16 5.01 3.46 -6.69
N MET A 17 4.80 3.03 -5.47
CA MET A 17 5.72 2.16 -4.76
C MET A 17 4.93 0.99 -4.16
N ALA A 18 5.46 -0.20 -4.30
CA ALA A 18 4.84 -1.39 -3.73
C ALA A 18 5.92 -2.34 -3.21
N GLY A 19 5.57 -3.15 -2.25
CA GLY A 19 6.47 -4.14 -1.72
C GLY A 19 5.71 -5.26 -1.03
N LEU A 20 6.37 -6.40 -0.92
CA LEU A 20 5.81 -7.58 -0.26
C LEU A 20 6.62 -7.91 0.99
N SER A 21 5.97 -8.46 2.01
CA SER A 21 6.61 -8.88 3.25
C SER A 21 7.42 -7.74 3.88
N MET A 22 8.71 -7.93 4.12
CA MET A 22 9.60 -6.89 4.63
C MET A 22 9.66 -5.67 3.69
N GLY A 23 9.60 -5.92 2.37
CA GLY A 23 9.51 -4.84 1.38
C GLY A 23 8.23 -4.02 1.51
N GLY A 24 7.13 -4.65 1.96
CA GLY A 24 5.89 -3.94 2.29
C GLY A 24 6.07 -3.02 3.49
N MET A 25 6.75 -3.47 4.53
CA MET A 25 7.09 -2.63 5.69
C MET A 25 7.94 -1.45 5.28
N GLN A 26 8.95 -1.67 4.43
CA GLN A 26 9.81 -0.61 3.91
C GLN A 26 9.01 0.38 3.07
N THR A 27 8.10 -0.13 2.22
CA THR A 27 7.22 0.71 1.41
C THR A 27 6.39 1.63 2.31
N ARG A 28 5.81 1.09 3.36
CA ARG A 28 5.05 1.86 4.33
C ARG A 28 5.87 2.99 4.93
N ILE A 29 7.05 2.68 5.43
CA ILE A 29 7.94 3.65 6.08
C ILE A 29 8.37 4.75 5.09
N ILE A 30 8.81 4.35 3.91
CA ILE A 30 9.33 5.27 2.90
C ILE A 30 8.23 6.20 2.38
N THR A 31 7.06 5.66 2.09
CA THR A 31 5.96 6.47 1.55
C THR A 31 5.37 7.41 2.57
N LEU A 32 5.30 7.02 3.83
CA LEU A 32 4.87 7.92 4.91
C LEU A 32 5.85 9.06 5.14
N ALA A 33 7.14 8.82 4.95
CA ALA A 33 8.17 9.84 5.07
C ALA A 33 8.25 10.75 3.85
N ASN A 34 7.73 10.32 2.70
CA ASN A 34 7.85 11.04 1.43
C ASN A 34 6.52 11.06 0.65
N PRO A 35 5.45 11.64 1.21
CA PRO A 35 4.15 11.65 0.52
C PRO A 35 4.14 12.50 -0.75
N ASP A 36 5.14 13.36 -0.91
CA ASP A 36 5.30 14.20 -2.08
C ASP A 36 6.06 13.51 -3.23
N VAL A 37 6.46 12.26 -3.06
CA VAL A 37 7.19 11.50 -4.09
C VAL A 37 6.32 10.44 -4.75
N PHE A 38 5.45 9.79 -3.99
CA PHE A 38 4.62 8.68 -4.48
C PHE A 38 3.14 8.98 -4.31
N SER A 39 2.35 8.64 -5.34
CA SER A 39 0.89 8.84 -5.32
C SER A 39 0.11 7.54 -5.08
N HIS A 40 0.70 6.40 -5.40
CA HIS A 40 0.06 5.09 -5.30
C HIS A 40 0.94 4.17 -4.48
N ILE A 41 0.36 3.56 -3.46
CA ILE A 41 1.09 2.75 -2.48
C ILE A 41 0.48 1.36 -2.42
N GLY A 42 1.33 0.33 -2.57
CA GLY A 42 0.91 -1.06 -2.43
C GLY A 42 1.71 -1.77 -1.35
N ILE A 43 1.02 -2.30 -0.35
CA ILE A 43 1.64 -3.03 0.75
C ILE A 43 1.06 -4.44 0.78
N PHE A 44 1.88 -5.43 0.40
CA PHE A 44 1.47 -6.82 0.30
C PHE A 44 2.07 -7.61 1.46
N SER A 45 1.22 -8.06 2.38
CA SER A 45 1.65 -8.84 3.55
C SER A 45 2.73 -8.13 4.38
N GLY A 46 2.70 -6.82 4.45
CA GLY A 46 3.75 -6.04 5.11
C GLY A 46 3.25 -4.96 6.05
N GLY A 47 2.02 -5.05 6.51
CA GLY A 47 1.44 -4.08 7.43
C GLY A 47 0.36 -3.24 6.78
N SER A 48 0.00 -2.16 7.44
CA SER A 48 -1.04 -1.25 6.97
C SER A 48 -0.74 0.16 7.46
N ILE A 49 -1.46 1.13 6.92
CA ILE A 49 -1.33 2.53 7.31
C ILE A 49 -2.55 2.90 8.15
N SER A 50 -2.32 3.44 9.33
CA SER A 50 -3.38 3.89 10.23
C SER A 50 -3.69 5.37 10.01
N PRO A 51 -4.87 5.85 10.48
CA PRO A 51 -5.16 7.30 10.47
C PRO A 51 -4.12 8.12 11.22
N GLU A 52 -3.54 7.59 12.30
CA GLU A 52 -2.49 8.25 13.05
C GLU A 52 -1.24 8.44 12.18
N ASP A 53 -0.87 7.42 11.41
CA ASP A 53 0.25 7.50 10.47
C ASP A 53 0.04 8.63 9.46
N VAL A 54 -1.19 8.78 8.96
CA VAL A 54 -1.54 9.83 8.00
C VAL A 54 -1.45 11.21 8.66
N ASN A 55 -1.92 11.34 9.89
CA ASN A 55 -1.85 12.60 10.63
C ASN A 55 -0.41 13.05 10.87
N ASN A 56 0.52 12.10 10.97
CA ASN A 56 1.94 12.37 11.16
C ASN A 56 2.70 12.56 9.85
N ALA A 57 2.02 12.49 8.70
CA ALA A 57 2.62 12.65 7.37
C ALA A 57 1.96 13.83 6.65
N PRO A 58 2.47 15.07 6.81
CA PRO A 58 1.84 16.26 6.20
C PRO A 58 1.72 16.13 4.67
N GLY A 59 0.55 16.44 4.15
CA GLY A 59 0.28 16.39 2.72
C GLY A 59 -0.11 15.00 2.19
N PHE A 60 -0.10 13.99 3.04
CA PHE A 60 -0.43 12.62 2.61
C PHE A 60 -1.83 12.53 1.99
N LYS A 61 -2.83 13.05 2.69
CA LYS A 61 -4.22 12.96 2.26
C LYS A 61 -4.47 13.65 0.92
N GLU A 62 -3.80 14.77 0.68
CA GLU A 62 -3.97 15.56 -0.54
C GLU A 62 -3.21 14.98 -1.74
N LYS A 63 -2.08 14.33 -1.50
CA LYS A 63 -1.15 13.91 -2.56
C LYS A 63 -1.24 12.43 -2.90
N VAL A 64 -1.61 11.59 -1.96
CA VAL A 64 -1.70 10.14 -2.18
C VAL A 64 -3.07 9.80 -2.75
N LYS A 65 -3.09 9.15 -3.91
CA LYS A 65 -4.30 8.81 -4.65
C LYS A 65 -4.82 7.41 -4.38
N LEU A 66 -3.97 6.51 -3.89
CA LEU A 66 -4.36 5.13 -3.61
C LEU A 66 -3.46 4.52 -2.54
N VAL A 67 -4.08 3.90 -1.55
CA VAL A 67 -3.41 3.01 -0.60
C VAL A 67 -4.03 1.63 -0.77
N PHE A 68 -3.22 0.68 -1.21
CA PHE A 68 -3.64 -0.71 -1.42
C PHE A 68 -2.93 -1.58 -0.39
N VAL A 69 -3.71 -2.31 0.40
CA VAL A 69 -3.20 -3.23 1.42
C VAL A 69 -3.76 -4.61 1.14
N SER A 70 -2.92 -5.63 1.15
CA SER A 70 -3.37 -6.98 0.90
C SER A 70 -2.72 -8.00 1.84
N TYR A 71 -3.43 -9.10 2.02
CA TYR A 71 -2.99 -10.26 2.78
C TYR A 71 -3.60 -11.52 2.16
N GLY A 72 -2.98 -12.67 2.45
CA GLY A 72 -3.64 -13.95 2.24
C GLY A 72 -4.63 -14.20 3.38
N SER A 73 -5.75 -14.87 3.11
CA SER A 73 -6.75 -15.13 4.15
C SER A 73 -6.18 -15.93 5.32
N LEU A 74 -5.25 -16.84 5.04
CA LEU A 74 -4.62 -17.66 6.09
C LEU A 74 -3.66 -16.84 6.95
N GLU A 75 -3.09 -15.75 6.41
CA GLU A 75 -2.26 -14.84 7.18
C GLU A 75 -3.10 -14.06 8.20
N LEU A 76 -4.30 -13.67 7.82
CA LEU A 76 -5.21 -12.93 8.71
C LEU A 76 -5.67 -13.79 9.88
N GLU A 77 -5.76 -15.10 9.69
CA GLU A 77 -6.04 -16.04 10.76
C GLU A 77 -4.87 -16.14 11.73
N ASN A 78 -3.65 -15.96 11.24
CA ASN A 78 -2.42 -15.95 12.04
C ASN A 78 -1.97 -14.51 12.29
N ARG A 79 -2.48 -13.90 13.33
CA ARG A 79 -2.26 -12.47 13.63
C ARG A 79 -0.81 -12.07 13.91
N ARG A 80 0.12 -13.02 13.95
CA ARG A 80 1.55 -12.72 14.12
C ARG A 80 2.13 -11.88 13.00
N MET A 81 1.46 -11.85 11.84
CA MET A 81 1.91 -11.12 10.67
C MET A 81 1.29 -9.72 10.57
N SER A 82 0.54 -9.27 11.55
CA SER A 82 -0.12 -7.96 11.53
C SER A 82 0.79 -6.87 12.10
N PHE A 83 1.64 -6.33 11.24
CA PHE A 83 2.46 -5.18 11.59
C PHE A 83 1.64 -3.90 11.49
N GLY A 84 1.71 -3.04 12.51
CA GLY A 84 1.01 -1.76 12.50
C GLY A 84 -0.47 -1.83 12.86
N GLY A 85 -0.92 -2.94 13.46
CA GLY A 85 -2.29 -3.12 13.91
C GLY A 85 -3.16 -3.94 12.97
N ASP A 86 -4.47 -3.86 13.12
CA ASP A 86 -5.42 -4.60 12.29
C ASP A 86 -5.52 -3.95 10.90
N PRO A 87 -5.07 -4.63 9.84
CA PRO A 87 -5.05 -4.03 8.51
C PRO A 87 -6.43 -3.69 7.97
N LYS A 88 -7.43 -4.50 8.29
CA LYS A 88 -8.80 -4.23 7.83
C LYS A 88 -9.37 -3.00 8.52
N ALA A 89 -9.23 -2.91 9.83
CA ALA A 89 -9.73 -1.76 10.60
C ALA A 89 -9.02 -0.48 10.19
N ASN A 90 -7.71 -0.51 10.00
CA ASN A 90 -6.95 0.65 9.55
C ASN A 90 -7.39 1.11 8.17
N THR A 91 -7.59 0.18 7.24
CA THR A 91 -8.01 0.52 5.87
C THR A 91 -9.41 1.13 5.86
N GLU A 92 -10.34 0.58 6.64
CA GLU A 92 -11.69 1.14 6.75
C GLU A 92 -11.66 2.55 7.36
N ALA A 93 -10.82 2.76 8.37
CA ALA A 93 -10.68 4.08 9.00
C ALA A 93 -10.09 5.12 8.03
N LEU A 94 -9.13 4.74 7.19
CA LEU A 94 -8.59 5.63 6.16
C LEU A 94 -9.66 5.98 5.12
N LYS A 95 -10.47 5.02 4.75
CA LYS A 95 -11.56 5.24 3.80
C LYS A 95 -12.58 6.22 4.35
N GLU A 96 -12.93 6.10 5.61
CA GLU A 96 -13.82 7.05 6.31
C GLU A 96 -13.21 8.44 6.37
N ALA A 97 -11.89 8.54 6.43
CA ALA A 97 -11.18 9.82 6.42
C ALA A 97 -11.08 10.45 5.03
N GLY A 98 -11.60 9.79 3.99
CA GLY A 98 -11.62 10.31 2.63
C GLY A 98 -10.43 9.90 1.78
N ILE A 99 -9.62 8.95 2.23
CA ILE A 99 -8.48 8.43 1.48
C ILE A 99 -8.94 7.24 0.64
N ASN A 100 -8.60 7.22 -0.64
CA ASN A 100 -8.93 6.10 -1.52
C ASN A 100 -8.08 4.89 -1.12
N THR A 101 -8.72 3.88 -0.54
CA THR A 101 -8.06 2.68 -0.05
C THR A 101 -8.72 1.44 -0.62
N CYS A 102 -7.92 0.40 -0.80
CA CYS A 102 -8.42 -0.92 -1.20
C CYS A 102 -7.77 -1.97 -0.30
N PHE A 103 -8.58 -2.80 0.32
CA PHE A 103 -8.11 -3.93 1.10
C PHE A 103 -8.46 -5.22 0.37
N TYR A 104 -7.44 -5.94 -0.07
CA TYR A 104 -7.61 -7.17 -0.83
C TYR A 104 -7.17 -8.37 0.00
N VAL A 105 -8.02 -9.39 0.04
CA VAL A 105 -7.70 -10.66 0.70
C VAL A 105 -7.65 -11.75 -0.36
N SER A 106 -6.48 -12.39 -0.49
CA SER A 106 -6.30 -13.49 -1.42
C SER A 106 -6.85 -14.77 -0.77
N PRO A 107 -7.89 -15.40 -1.35
CA PRO A 107 -8.53 -16.56 -0.73
C PRO A 107 -7.61 -17.77 -0.61
N LEU A 108 -7.64 -18.41 0.56
CA LEU A 108 -6.93 -19.65 0.85
C LEU A 108 -5.42 -19.59 0.57
N THR A 109 -4.82 -18.41 0.81
CA THR A 109 -3.38 -18.24 0.65
C THR A 109 -2.76 -17.69 1.94
N ALA A 110 -1.49 -18.00 2.12
CA ALA A 110 -0.71 -17.56 3.27
C ALA A 110 0.34 -16.54 2.82
N HIS A 111 1.43 -16.44 3.55
CA HIS A 111 2.55 -15.54 3.26
C HIS A 111 3.41 -16.16 2.15
N GLU A 112 2.94 -16.08 0.91
CA GLU A 112 3.49 -16.84 -0.22
C GLU A 112 3.31 -16.13 -1.56
N TRP A 113 4.02 -16.60 -2.59
CA TRP A 113 4.01 -16.01 -3.92
C TRP A 113 2.63 -15.93 -4.56
N GLN A 114 1.77 -16.91 -4.33
CA GLN A 114 0.41 -16.91 -4.91
C GLN A 114 -0.38 -15.71 -4.42
N SER A 115 -0.30 -15.41 -3.12
CA SER A 115 -0.94 -14.24 -2.52
C SER A 115 -0.39 -12.95 -3.13
N TRP A 116 0.93 -12.84 -3.21
CA TRP A 116 1.60 -11.64 -3.70
C TRP A 116 1.36 -11.41 -5.19
N ARG A 117 1.37 -12.45 -5.98
CA ARG A 117 1.11 -12.40 -7.41
C ARG A 117 -0.31 -11.90 -7.69
N ARG A 118 -1.29 -12.40 -6.95
CA ARG A 118 -2.67 -11.94 -7.04
C ARG A 118 -2.81 -10.49 -6.60
N SER A 119 -2.10 -10.11 -5.54
CA SER A 119 -2.10 -8.75 -5.02
C SER A 119 -1.51 -7.77 -6.03
N LEU A 120 -0.40 -8.11 -6.64
CA LEU A 120 0.22 -7.28 -7.67
C LEU A 120 -0.71 -7.11 -8.87
N HIS A 121 -1.38 -8.17 -9.28
CA HIS A 121 -2.34 -8.11 -10.39
C HIS A 121 -3.48 -7.12 -10.08
N LYS A 122 -4.05 -7.20 -8.89
CA LYS A 122 -5.11 -6.28 -8.44
C LYS A 122 -4.60 -4.84 -8.35
N PHE A 123 -3.45 -4.66 -7.72
CA PHE A 123 -2.85 -3.34 -7.55
C PHE A 123 -2.58 -2.68 -8.90
N ALA A 124 -2.00 -3.44 -9.84
CA ALA A 124 -1.68 -2.92 -11.17
C ALA A 124 -2.92 -2.42 -11.92
N GLN A 125 -4.06 -3.07 -11.72
CA GLN A 125 -5.33 -2.65 -12.33
C GLN A 125 -5.85 -1.33 -11.78
N LEU A 126 -5.40 -0.92 -10.60
CA LEU A 126 -5.85 0.30 -9.93
C LEU A 126 -4.88 1.46 -10.09
N LEU A 127 -3.69 1.21 -10.66
CA LEU A 127 -2.66 2.22 -10.81
C LEU A 127 -3.04 3.29 -11.83
N PHE A 128 -2.82 4.55 -11.45
CA PHE A 128 -2.94 5.71 -12.34
C PHE A 128 -4.31 5.88 -12.99
N LYS A 129 -5.33 5.41 -12.33
CA LYS A 129 -6.72 5.62 -12.76
C LYS A 129 -7.32 6.80 -12.01
N ASP A 130 -7.95 7.65 -12.74
CA ASP A 130 -8.61 8.83 -12.18
C ASP A 130 -9.99 8.51 -11.59
#